data_eb8183b64adb1e845057fccac913fbe6
#
_entry.id   eb8183b64adb1e845057fccac913fbe6
#
_cell.length_a   1.000
_cell.length_b   1.000
_cell.length_c   1.000
_cell.angle_alpha   90.00
_cell.angle_beta   90.00
_cell.angle_gamma   90.00
#
_symmetry.space_group_name_H-M   'P 1'
#
loop_
_entity.id
_entity.type
_entity.pdbx_description
1 polymer ?
#
loop_
_entity_poly.entity_id
_entity_poly.type
_entity_poly.pdbx_seq_one_letter_code
_entity_poly.pdbx_strand_id
1 'polypeptide(L)'
;MGGQEVSVEWKKLGEIATDWYRGAGIKRDEVSEEGIPCIRYGEIHTTYNIWFDECISHTDESKQPSKKYANNGDILFAITSEDIPFIGNSVAYIGKNKIMVGGDIVVMKHNQDPKYLSYALSTTDAVLQKGKGKVKSKVVHTNVPSLKEIVIPIPSLEEQERITTILDKFYALTTDITTGLPAEIEARRKQYEYYRDQLLTFKQKA
;
A
#
# COMPACT_ATOMS: atom_id res chain seq x y z
N MET A 1 -6.88 3.41 35.54
CA MET A 1 -5.78 3.39 34.56
C MET A 1 -5.84 4.72 33.82
N GLY A 2 -4.99 5.68 34.21
CA GLY A 2 -4.93 6.99 33.55
C GLY A 2 -4.27 6.84 32.20
N GLY A 3 -5.07 6.93 31.14
CA GLY A 3 -4.50 7.06 29.80
C GLY A 3 -3.82 8.43 29.73
N GLN A 4 -2.53 8.46 29.49
CA GLN A 4 -1.87 9.70 29.06
C GLN A 4 -2.59 10.15 27.78
N GLU A 5 -3.13 11.37 27.79
CA GLU A 5 -3.62 11.99 26.55
C GLU A 5 -2.43 12.12 25.60
N VAL A 6 -2.44 11.31 24.54
CA VAL A 6 -1.43 11.40 23.49
C VAL A 6 -1.70 12.69 22.72
N SER A 7 -0.76 13.63 22.77
CA SER A 7 -0.83 14.84 21.96
C SER A 7 -0.66 14.46 20.48
N VAL A 8 -1.70 14.71 19.70
CA VAL A 8 -1.71 14.41 18.25
C VAL A 8 -1.90 15.71 17.49
N GLU A 9 -0.96 16.02 16.61
CA GLU A 9 -1.08 17.16 15.70
C GLU A 9 -1.63 16.69 14.35
N TRP A 10 -2.59 17.42 13.81
CA TRP A 10 -3.10 17.19 12.45
C TRP A 10 -2.27 18.02 11.47
N LYS A 11 -1.54 17.37 10.56
CA LYS A 11 -0.64 18.02 9.62
C LYS A 11 -0.97 17.66 8.18
N LYS A 12 -0.77 18.61 7.29
CA LYS A 12 -0.78 18.35 5.85
C LYS A 12 0.45 17.54 5.46
N LEU A 13 0.32 16.67 4.45
CA LEU A 13 1.47 15.95 3.91
C LEU A 13 2.57 16.91 3.44
N GLY A 14 2.17 18.09 2.92
CA GLY A 14 3.12 19.12 2.52
C GLY A 14 3.99 19.68 3.65
N GLU A 15 3.54 19.58 4.91
CA GLU A 15 4.25 20.07 6.10
C GLU A 15 5.25 19.03 6.65
N ILE A 16 4.96 17.74 6.45
CA ILE A 16 5.79 16.62 6.96
C ILE A 16 6.78 16.09 5.93
N ALA A 17 6.53 16.34 4.66
CA ALA A 17 7.40 15.88 3.60
C ALA A 17 8.66 16.75 3.48
N THR A 18 9.78 16.10 3.24
CA THR A 18 11.07 16.76 2.99
C THR A 18 11.36 16.93 1.50
N ASP A 19 10.80 16.06 0.65
CA ASP A 19 10.94 16.14 -0.80
C ASP A 19 9.78 15.43 -1.51
N TRP A 20 9.50 15.87 -2.75
CA TRP A 20 8.50 15.31 -3.66
C TRP A 20 9.04 15.24 -5.07
N TYR A 21 8.95 14.09 -5.71
CA TYR A 21 9.26 13.97 -7.13
C TYR A 21 8.41 12.89 -7.80
N ARG A 22 8.23 13.04 -9.10
CA ARG A 22 7.58 12.05 -9.93
C ARG A 22 8.62 11.05 -10.43
N GLY A 23 8.23 9.78 -10.51
CA GLY A 23 9.01 8.72 -11.14
C GLY A 23 9.24 8.96 -12.63
N ALA A 24 10.02 8.11 -13.25
CA ALA A 24 10.29 8.11 -14.70
C ALA A 24 9.54 6.96 -15.37
N GLY A 25 9.20 7.12 -16.65
CA GLY A 25 8.43 6.11 -17.36
C GLY A 25 9.18 4.78 -17.44
N ILE A 26 8.54 3.70 -16.99
CA ILE A 26 8.95 2.31 -17.24
C ILE A 26 7.77 1.69 -18.01
N LYS A 27 7.99 1.32 -19.26
CA LYS A 27 6.95 0.75 -20.10
C LYS A 27 6.67 -0.70 -19.69
N ARG A 28 5.51 -1.21 -20.11
CA ARG A 28 5.10 -2.57 -19.77
C ARG A 28 6.02 -3.65 -20.37
N ASP A 29 6.51 -3.41 -21.57
CA ASP A 29 7.42 -4.25 -22.31
C ASP A 29 8.91 -4.13 -21.87
N GLU A 30 9.20 -3.20 -20.98
CA GLU A 30 10.53 -3.00 -20.36
C GLU A 30 10.64 -3.69 -18.99
N VAL A 31 9.55 -4.32 -18.50
CA VAL A 31 9.55 -5.11 -17.27
C VAL A 31 10.10 -6.51 -17.57
N SER A 32 10.96 -7.01 -16.70
CA SER A 32 11.64 -8.30 -16.78
C SER A 32 11.66 -9.01 -15.41
N GLU A 33 12.12 -10.25 -15.38
CA GLU A 33 12.34 -11.00 -14.14
C GLU A 33 13.69 -10.69 -13.50
N GLU A 34 14.62 -10.15 -14.29
CA GLU A 34 15.97 -9.80 -13.86
C GLU A 34 16.28 -8.31 -14.06
N GLY A 35 17.27 -7.80 -13.33
CA GLY A 35 17.72 -6.42 -13.43
C GLY A 35 17.58 -5.66 -12.12
N ILE A 36 17.45 -4.33 -12.21
CA ILE A 36 17.18 -3.51 -11.01
C ILE A 36 15.70 -3.65 -10.61
N PRO A 37 15.39 -3.85 -9.31
CA PRO A 37 14.01 -3.86 -8.85
C PRO A 37 13.28 -2.57 -9.23
N CYS A 38 12.05 -2.67 -9.68
CA CYS A 38 11.25 -1.52 -10.08
C CYS A 38 9.79 -1.67 -9.66
N ILE A 39 9.07 -0.53 -9.63
CA ILE A 39 7.65 -0.49 -9.34
C ILE A 39 6.91 0.38 -10.36
N ARG A 40 5.74 -0.09 -10.81
CA ARG A 40 4.79 0.64 -11.64
C ARG A 40 3.51 0.92 -10.87
N TYR A 41 2.78 1.99 -11.24
CA TYR A 41 1.58 2.42 -10.51
C TYR A 41 0.50 1.34 -10.38
N GLY A 42 0.37 0.46 -11.40
CA GLY A 42 -0.57 -0.65 -11.38
C GLY A 42 -0.33 -1.63 -10.22
N GLU A 43 0.93 -1.85 -9.86
CA GLU A 43 1.29 -2.76 -8.77
C GLU A 43 0.92 -2.21 -7.39
N ILE A 44 0.86 -0.87 -7.23
CA ILE A 44 0.32 -0.22 -6.03
C ILE A 44 -1.17 -0.52 -5.86
N HIS A 45 -1.91 -0.72 -6.98
CA HIS A 45 -3.33 -1.03 -6.93
C HIS A 45 -3.64 -2.51 -6.75
N THR A 46 -2.77 -3.41 -7.24
CA THR A 46 -3.10 -4.83 -7.40
C THR A 46 -2.26 -5.78 -6.55
N THR A 47 -1.06 -5.38 -6.16
CA THR A 47 -0.07 -6.28 -5.57
C THR A 47 0.33 -5.87 -4.17
N TYR A 48 0.72 -4.61 -4.00
CA TYR A 48 1.16 -4.10 -2.71
C TYR A 48 -0.02 -3.50 -1.95
N ASN A 49 0.05 -3.61 -0.63
CA ASN A 49 -1.04 -3.14 0.22
C ASN A 49 -0.60 -1.92 1.05
N ILE A 50 -0.19 -2.15 2.29
CA ILE A 50 0.25 -1.06 3.19
C ILE A 50 1.73 -0.75 2.99
N TRP A 51 2.55 -1.80 2.89
CA TRP A 51 4.00 -1.69 2.69
C TRP A 51 4.54 -2.91 1.93
N PHE A 52 5.74 -2.77 1.39
CA PHE A 52 6.49 -3.86 0.78
C PHE A 52 7.99 -3.63 0.95
N ASP A 53 8.76 -4.69 0.89
CA ASP A 53 10.22 -4.72 1.01
C ASP A 53 10.92 -5.31 -0.22
N GLU A 54 10.20 -6.07 -1.04
CA GLU A 54 10.68 -6.66 -2.28
C GLU A 54 9.76 -6.30 -3.45
N CYS A 55 10.36 -6.02 -4.62
CA CYS A 55 9.63 -5.80 -5.85
C CYS A 55 9.39 -7.12 -6.58
N ILE A 56 8.18 -7.28 -7.14
CA ILE A 56 7.86 -8.40 -8.04
C ILE A 56 8.39 -8.15 -9.46
N SER A 57 8.69 -6.91 -9.81
CA SER A 57 9.12 -6.50 -11.15
C SER A 57 10.54 -5.95 -11.13
N HIS A 58 11.25 -6.19 -12.22
CA HIS A 58 12.60 -5.66 -12.47
C HIS A 58 12.65 -5.00 -13.85
N THR A 59 13.70 -4.23 -14.11
CA THR A 59 13.94 -3.62 -15.41
C THR A 59 15.44 -3.47 -15.68
N ASP A 60 15.81 -3.37 -16.95
CA ASP A 60 17.19 -3.05 -17.35
C ASP A 60 17.44 -1.55 -17.17
N GLU A 61 18.19 -1.21 -16.12
CA GLU A 61 18.54 0.18 -15.80
C GLU A 61 19.26 0.90 -16.95
N SER A 62 20.01 0.19 -17.77
CA SER A 62 20.78 0.78 -18.88
C SER A 62 19.88 1.30 -20.01
N LYS A 63 18.71 0.70 -20.18
CA LYS A 63 17.72 1.07 -21.20
C LYS A 63 16.81 2.23 -20.78
N GLN A 64 16.85 2.62 -19.50
CA GLN A 64 15.97 3.68 -18.99
C GLN A 64 16.60 5.05 -19.25
N PRO A 65 15.95 5.92 -20.06
CA PRO A 65 16.47 7.25 -20.42
C PRO A 65 16.47 8.23 -19.25
N SER A 66 15.56 8.03 -18.31
CA SER A 66 15.46 8.81 -17.07
C SER A 66 15.34 7.88 -15.89
N LYS A 67 16.14 8.14 -14.85
CA LYS A 67 16.25 7.27 -13.68
C LYS A 67 15.76 8.00 -12.45
N LYS A 68 14.71 7.49 -11.85
CA LYS A 68 14.16 7.95 -10.57
C LYS A 68 14.02 6.75 -9.64
N TYR A 69 14.45 6.92 -8.40
CA TYR A 69 14.52 5.82 -7.43
C TYR A 69 13.74 6.18 -6.18
N ALA A 70 13.20 5.16 -5.53
CA ALA A 70 12.77 5.23 -4.15
C ALA A 70 13.76 4.45 -3.27
N ASN A 71 13.84 4.85 -2.01
CA ASN A 71 14.67 4.24 -0.99
C ASN A 71 13.81 3.77 0.19
N ASN A 72 14.43 3.02 1.09
CA ASN A 72 13.79 2.67 2.35
C ASN A 72 13.17 3.88 3.04
N GLY A 73 11.93 3.77 3.46
CA GLY A 73 11.19 4.80 4.15
C GLY A 73 10.38 5.75 3.25
N ASP A 74 10.51 5.67 1.94
CA ASP A 74 9.73 6.52 1.03
C ASP A 74 8.28 6.06 0.91
N ILE A 75 7.32 7.00 0.80
CA ILE A 75 5.93 6.73 0.44
C ILE A 75 5.73 6.93 -1.06
N LEU A 76 5.12 5.95 -1.70
CA LEU A 76 4.84 5.94 -3.13
C LEU A 76 3.34 6.11 -3.36
N PHE A 77 2.94 7.09 -4.17
CA PHE A 77 1.55 7.37 -4.52
C PHE A 77 1.29 7.07 -5.99
N ALA A 78 0.32 6.22 -6.28
CA ALA A 78 -0.21 6.06 -7.64
C ALA A 78 -1.05 7.30 -8.00
N ILE A 79 -0.60 8.10 -8.97
CA ILE A 79 -1.28 9.35 -9.35
C ILE A 79 -2.26 9.18 -10.51
N THR A 80 -2.45 7.96 -10.98
CA THR A 80 -3.38 7.57 -12.04
C THR A 80 -4.18 6.36 -11.58
N SER A 81 -5.51 6.39 -11.79
CA SER A 81 -6.42 5.30 -11.46
C SER A 81 -7.62 5.26 -12.42
N GLU A 82 -8.26 4.11 -12.57
CA GLU A 82 -9.52 3.96 -13.30
C GLU A 82 -10.74 4.35 -12.45
N ASP A 83 -10.60 4.33 -11.11
CA ASP A 83 -11.66 4.65 -10.16
C ASP A 83 -11.23 5.69 -9.12
N ILE A 84 -12.18 6.54 -8.70
CA ILE A 84 -11.93 7.61 -7.73
C ILE A 84 -11.45 7.08 -6.37
N PRO A 85 -12.01 6.00 -5.77
CA PRO A 85 -11.56 5.52 -4.47
C PRO A 85 -10.09 5.07 -4.43
N PHE A 86 -9.53 4.71 -5.58
CA PHE A 86 -8.14 4.25 -5.68
C PHE A 86 -7.15 5.33 -6.09
N ILE A 87 -7.64 6.56 -6.40
CA ILE A 87 -6.72 7.64 -6.77
C ILE A 87 -5.85 8.04 -5.59
N GLY A 88 -4.55 8.18 -5.82
CA GLY A 88 -3.58 8.45 -4.78
C GLY A 88 -3.39 7.27 -3.80
N ASN A 89 -3.75 6.04 -4.19
CA ASN A 89 -3.34 4.86 -3.43
C ASN A 89 -1.84 4.95 -3.15
N SER A 90 -1.48 4.60 -1.92
CA SER A 90 -0.13 4.79 -1.42
C SER A 90 0.38 3.54 -0.72
N VAL A 91 1.67 3.32 -0.79
CA VAL A 91 2.37 2.21 -0.16
C VAL A 91 3.71 2.69 0.36
N ALA A 92 4.15 2.17 1.51
CA ALA A 92 5.48 2.42 2.04
C ALA A 92 6.49 1.43 1.45
N TYR A 93 7.61 1.91 0.98
CA TYR A 93 8.74 1.05 0.64
C TYR A 93 9.70 0.92 1.82
N ILE A 94 9.94 -0.30 2.28
CA ILE A 94 10.81 -0.59 3.43
C ILE A 94 11.95 -1.57 3.11
N GLY A 95 12.18 -1.85 1.82
CA GLY A 95 13.26 -2.72 1.36
C GLY A 95 14.65 -2.13 1.53
N LYS A 96 15.67 -2.96 1.44
CA LYS A 96 17.07 -2.58 1.69
C LYS A 96 17.73 -1.83 0.53
N ASN A 97 17.34 -2.14 -0.70
CA ASN A 97 17.96 -1.61 -1.91
C ASN A 97 17.13 -0.45 -2.48
N LYS A 98 17.76 0.43 -3.27
CA LYS A 98 16.99 1.38 -4.06
C LYS A 98 16.20 0.66 -5.16
N ILE A 99 15.01 1.16 -5.48
CA ILE A 99 14.16 0.64 -6.55
C ILE A 99 13.87 1.73 -7.57
N MET A 100 13.73 1.37 -8.84
CA MET A 100 13.30 2.32 -9.87
C MET A 100 11.78 2.55 -9.81
N VAL A 101 11.36 3.80 -10.04
CA VAL A 101 9.96 4.21 -9.89
C VAL A 101 9.36 4.65 -11.21
N GLY A 102 8.25 4.05 -11.60
CA GLY A 102 7.50 4.33 -12.82
C GLY A 102 6.88 5.73 -12.87
N GLY A 103 6.58 6.22 -14.08
CA GLY A 103 6.21 7.62 -14.35
C GLY A 103 4.92 8.11 -13.74
N ASP A 104 3.98 7.22 -13.42
CA ASP A 104 2.69 7.55 -12.79
C ASP A 104 2.69 7.30 -11.28
N ILE A 105 3.86 7.37 -10.69
CA ILE A 105 4.10 7.34 -9.25
C ILE A 105 4.74 8.65 -8.81
N VAL A 106 4.27 9.18 -7.69
CA VAL A 106 4.92 10.26 -6.95
C VAL A 106 5.55 9.67 -5.70
N VAL A 107 6.80 10.03 -5.46
CA VAL A 107 7.57 9.67 -4.27
C VAL A 107 7.53 10.82 -3.28
N MET A 108 7.21 10.54 -2.03
CA MET A 108 7.30 11.47 -0.91
C MET A 108 8.39 11.02 0.06
N LYS A 109 9.38 11.88 0.31
CA LYS A 109 10.36 11.70 1.38
C LYS A 109 9.90 12.40 2.66
N HIS A 110 10.20 11.81 3.81
CA HIS A 110 9.78 12.30 5.12
C HIS A 110 10.67 11.76 6.23
N ASN A 111 10.42 12.22 7.47
CA ASN A 111 11.12 11.78 8.67
C ASN A 111 10.18 11.11 9.70
N GLN A 112 9.03 10.59 9.24
CA GLN A 112 8.05 9.86 10.06
C GLN A 112 8.26 8.35 9.91
N ASP A 113 7.57 7.53 10.73
CA ASP A 113 7.50 6.10 10.49
C ASP A 113 6.76 5.80 9.17
N PRO A 114 7.38 5.10 8.21
CA PRO A 114 6.79 4.88 6.88
C PRO A 114 5.54 4.01 6.90
N LYS A 115 5.52 2.98 7.75
CA LYS A 115 4.36 2.11 7.90
C LYS A 115 3.19 2.87 8.53
N TYR A 116 3.49 3.67 9.58
CA TYR A 116 2.48 4.53 10.19
C TYR A 116 1.80 5.43 9.16
N LEU A 117 2.61 6.15 8.35
CA LEU A 117 2.06 7.03 7.32
C LEU A 117 1.20 6.25 6.32
N SER A 118 1.65 5.08 5.89
CA SER A 118 0.89 4.26 4.96
C SER A 118 -0.44 3.79 5.56
N TYR A 119 -0.46 3.37 6.83
CA TYR A 119 -1.71 3.06 7.55
C TYR A 119 -2.62 4.29 7.66
N ALA A 120 -2.09 5.45 8.07
CA ALA A 120 -2.87 6.68 8.18
C ALA A 120 -3.48 7.10 6.83
N LEU A 121 -2.72 6.94 5.74
CA LEU A 121 -3.15 7.23 4.37
C LEU A 121 -4.17 6.20 3.82
N SER A 122 -4.31 5.04 4.43
CA SER A 122 -5.30 4.02 4.06
C SER A 122 -6.65 4.19 4.78
N THR A 123 -6.76 5.11 5.74
CA THR A 123 -8.02 5.39 6.44
C THR A 123 -9.09 5.94 5.51
N THR A 124 -10.35 5.69 5.85
CA THR A 124 -11.51 6.20 5.08
C THR A 124 -11.44 7.71 4.87
N ASP A 125 -11.07 8.46 5.91
CA ASP A 125 -10.94 9.92 5.83
C ASP A 125 -9.87 10.36 4.83
N ALA A 126 -8.67 9.76 4.88
CA ALA A 126 -7.59 10.05 3.93
C ALA A 126 -7.99 9.68 2.48
N VAL A 127 -8.69 8.57 2.28
CA VAL A 127 -9.21 8.15 0.96
C VAL A 127 -10.23 9.17 0.43
N LEU A 128 -11.15 9.65 1.26
CA LEU A 128 -12.10 10.70 0.88
C LEU A 128 -11.40 12.01 0.49
N GLN A 129 -10.36 12.41 1.23
CA GLN A 129 -9.55 13.60 0.90
C GLN A 129 -8.85 13.43 -0.45
N LYS A 130 -8.26 12.27 -0.76
CA LYS A 130 -7.62 11.96 -2.05
C LYS A 130 -8.60 12.09 -3.22
N GLY A 131 -9.85 11.66 -3.03
CA GLY A 131 -10.93 11.74 -4.04
C GLY A 131 -11.61 13.09 -4.16
N LYS A 132 -11.36 14.05 -3.25
CA LYS A 132 -12.05 15.35 -3.21
C LYS A 132 -11.87 16.12 -4.51
N GLY A 133 -13.00 16.59 -5.08
CA GLY A 133 -13.02 17.35 -6.33
C GLY A 133 -12.71 16.52 -7.58
N LYS A 134 -12.60 15.21 -7.48
CA LYS A 134 -12.42 14.32 -8.63
C LYS A 134 -13.76 13.99 -9.26
N VAL A 135 -13.78 13.96 -10.58
CA VAL A 135 -14.97 13.60 -11.36
C VAL A 135 -14.71 12.27 -12.04
N LYS A 136 -15.69 11.38 -12.04
CA LYS A 136 -15.59 10.07 -12.68
C LYS A 136 -15.33 10.26 -14.18
N SER A 137 -14.22 9.72 -14.65
CA SER A 137 -13.84 9.67 -16.04
C SER A 137 -13.21 8.30 -16.34
N LYS A 138 -12.87 8.05 -17.61
CA LYS A 138 -12.19 6.78 -17.97
C LYS A 138 -10.88 6.58 -17.22
N VAL A 139 -10.19 7.69 -16.91
CA VAL A 139 -8.95 7.70 -16.10
C VAL A 139 -8.98 8.94 -15.21
N VAL A 140 -8.77 8.75 -13.92
CA VAL A 140 -8.69 9.81 -12.91
C VAL A 140 -7.23 10.10 -12.59
N HIS A 141 -6.88 11.37 -12.48
CA HIS A 141 -5.53 11.79 -12.14
C HIS A 141 -5.49 12.65 -10.87
N THR A 142 -4.39 12.56 -10.14
CA THR A 142 -4.03 13.47 -9.07
C THR A 142 -2.64 14.06 -9.32
N ASN A 143 -2.20 14.99 -8.47
CA ASN A 143 -0.91 15.65 -8.60
C ASN A 143 -0.32 16.00 -7.23
N VAL A 144 0.95 16.38 -7.19
CA VAL A 144 1.67 16.74 -5.96
C VAL A 144 0.98 17.84 -5.16
N PRO A 145 0.50 18.96 -5.77
CA PRO A 145 -0.25 19.96 -5.00
C PRO A 145 -1.46 19.41 -4.27
N SER A 146 -2.25 18.55 -4.93
CA SER A 146 -3.42 17.92 -4.28
C SER A 146 -3.02 16.94 -3.16
N LEU A 147 -1.95 16.18 -3.35
CA LEU A 147 -1.45 15.27 -2.32
C LEU A 147 -0.93 16.03 -1.08
N LYS A 148 -0.29 17.17 -1.27
CA LYS A 148 0.22 18.03 -0.19
C LYS A 148 -0.88 18.54 0.75
N GLU A 149 -2.11 18.67 0.29
CA GLU A 149 -3.25 19.16 1.08
C GLU A 149 -3.91 18.10 1.96
N ILE A 150 -3.57 16.81 1.79
CA ILE A 150 -4.12 15.72 2.62
C ILE A 150 -3.65 15.91 4.05
N VAL A 151 -4.60 15.92 4.98
CA VAL A 151 -4.36 16.09 6.41
C VAL A 151 -4.48 14.74 7.12
N ILE A 152 -3.47 14.39 7.91
CA ILE A 152 -3.44 13.17 8.71
C ILE A 152 -2.96 13.45 10.13
N PRO A 153 -3.32 12.61 11.12
CA PRO A 153 -2.80 12.75 12.48
C PRO A 153 -1.32 12.36 12.55
N ILE A 154 -0.53 13.15 13.25
CA ILE A 154 0.91 12.93 13.46
C ILE A 154 1.20 12.95 14.97
N PRO A 155 1.16 11.79 15.65
CA PRO A 155 1.64 11.66 17.03
C PRO A 155 3.18 11.62 17.07
N SER A 156 3.75 11.50 18.28
CA SER A 156 5.19 11.29 18.44
C SER A 156 5.67 10.02 17.70
N LEU A 157 6.97 9.98 17.33
CA LEU A 157 7.53 8.80 16.64
C LEU A 157 7.39 7.51 17.48
N GLU A 158 7.52 7.61 18.80
CA GLU A 158 7.30 6.48 19.72
C GLU A 158 5.86 5.94 19.62
N GLU A 159 4.88 6.85 19.57
CA GLU A 159 3.47 6.44 19.42
C GLU A 159 3.16 5.92 18.02
N GLN A 160 3.80 6.45 16.96
CA GLN A 160 3.72 5.91 15.62
C GLN A 160 4.22 4.45 15.58
N GLU A 161 5.37 4.16 16.18
CA GLU A 161 5.94 2.81 16.27
C GLU A 161 5.03 1.86 17.07
N ARG A 162 4.47 2.34 18.18
CA ARG A 162 3.52 1.56 19.01
C ARG A 162 2.27 1.18 18.19
N ILE A 163 1.69 2.14 17.48
CA ILE A 163 0.51 1.93 16.63
C ILE A 163 0.84 0.96 15.50
N THR A 164 1.95 1.16 14.81
CA THR A 164 2.41 0.30 13.72
C THR A 164 2.60 -1.14 14.17
N THR A 165 3.23 -1.35 15.34
CA THR A 165 3.41 -2.69 15.91
C THR A 165 2.09 -3.40 16.16
N ILE A 166 1.05 -2.71 16.60
CA ILE A 166 -0.28 -3.28 16.80
C ILE A 166 -0.95 -3.61 15.47
N LEU A 167 -0.93 -2.67 14.52
CA LEU A 167 -1.56 -2.84 13.22
C LEU A 167 -0.89 -3.94 12.39
N ASP A 168 0.44 -4.06 12.44
CA ASP A 168 1.17 -5.13 11.76
C ASP A 168 0.77 -6.53 12.28
N LYS A 169 0.48 -6.67 13.58
CA LYS A 169 -0.05 -7.93 14.13
C LYS A 169 -1.43 -8.28 13.54
N PHE A 170 -2.33 -7.30 13.45
CA PHE A 170 -3.63 -7.52 12.82
C PHE A 170 -3.50 -7.80 11.32
N TYR A 171 -2.61 -7.08 10.63
CA TYR A 171 -2.34 -7.30 9.23
C TYR A 171 -1.85 -8.73 8.97
N ALA A 172 -0.89 -9.21 9.75
CA ALA A 172 -0.40 -10.59 9.65
C ALA A 172 -1.53 -11.62 9.88
N LEU A 173 -2.39 -11.42 10.88
CA LEU A 173 -3.52 -12.31 11.13
C LEU A 173 -4.53 -12.38 9.97
N THR A 174 -4.66 -11.32 9.18
CA THR A 174 -5.60 -11.26 8.06
C THR A 174 -5.01 -11.72 6.72
N THR A 175 -3.69 -11.69 6.58
CA THR A 175 -2.99 -11.95 5.32
C THR A 175 -2.14 -13.23 5.33
N ASP A 176 -1.76 -13.73 6.50
CA ASP A 176 -0.97 -14.97 6.61
C ASP A 176 -1.83 -16.19 6.22
N ILE A 177 -1.45 -16.82 5.11
CA ILE A 177 -2.15 -18.00 4.56
C ILE A 177 -1.98 -19.23 5.46
N THR A 178 -0.90 -19.30 6.26
CA THR A 178 -0.55 -20.49 7.05
C THR A 178 -1.11 -20.47 8.46
N THR A 179 -1.19 -19.30 9.09
CA THR A 179 -1.55 -19.14 10.51
C THR A 179 -2.67 -18.12 10.75
N GLY A 180 -3.06 -17.35 9.75
CA GLY A 180 -4.06 -16.30 9.85
C GLY A 180 -5.49 -16.74 9.56
N LEU A 181 -6.41 -15.77 9.50
CA LEU A 181 -7.82 -15.99 9.16
C LEU A 181 -8.04 -16.77 7.85
N PRO A 182 -7.25 -16.57 6.77
CA PRO A 182 -7.39 -17.37 5.56
C PRO A 182 -7.21 -18.88 5.81
N ALA A 183 -6.22 -19.27 6.61
CA ALA A 183 -6.01 -20.69 6.96
C ALA A 183 -7.18 -21.25 7.79
N GLU A 184 -7.73 -20.47 8.72
CA GLU A 184 -8.91 -20.89 9.49
C GLU A 184 -10.15 -21.03 8.58
N ILE A 185 -10.40 -20.10 7.67
CA ILE A 185 -11.49 -20.17 6.68
C ILE A 185 -11.38 -21.44 5.84
N GLU A 186 -10.19 -21.76 5.35
CA GLU A 186 -9.95 -22.96 4.56
C GLU A 186 -10.18 -24.25 5.39
N ALA A 187 -9.72 -24.30 6.64
CA ALA A 187 -9.98 -25.41 7.53
C ALA A 187 -11.48 -25.61 7.82
N ARG A 188 -12.23 -24.51 8.06
CA ARG A 188 -13.69 -24.54 8.25
C ARG A 188 -14.43 -25.00 7.02
N ARG A 189 -13.96 -24.57 5.83
CA ARG A 189 -14.54 -25.01 4.56
C ARG A 189 -14.37 -26.52 4.36
N LYS A 190 -13.19 -27.07 4.60
CA LYS A 190 -12.93 -28.53 4.52
C LYS A 190 -13.80 -29.32 5.52
N GLN A 191 -13.96 -28.79 6.73
CA GLN A 191 -14.81 -29.38 7.76
C GLN A 191 -16.30 -29.39 7.30
N TYR A 192 -16.80 -28.30 6.73
CA TYR A 192 -18.13 -28.21 6.18
C TYR A 192 -18.34 -29.21 5.04
N GLU A 193 -17.43 -29.32 4.08
CA GLU A 193 -17.49 -30.25 2.95
C GLU A 193 -17.54 -31.71 3.47
N TYR A 194 -16.70 -32.06 4.43
CA TYR A 194 -16.71 -33.37 5.06
C TYR A 194 -18.07 -33.73 5.68
N TYR A 195 -18.60 -32.86 6.54
CA TYR A 195 -19.90 -33.14 7.19
C TYR A 195 -21.06 -33.13 6.20
N ARG A 196 -21.06 -32.25 5.20
CA ARG A 196 -22.05 -32.24 4.14
C ARG A 196 -22.08 -33.60 3.42
N ASP A 197 -20.94 -34.12 3.04
CA ASP A 197 -20.85 -35.37 2.31
C ASP A 197 -21.27 -36.56 3.20
N GLN A 198 -20.92 -36.57 4.48
CA GLN A 198 -21.39 -37.58 5.43
C GLN A 198 -22.92 -37.57 5.61
N LEU A 199 -23.51 -36.40 5.75
CA LEU A 199 -24.96 -36.23 5.99
C LEU A 199 -25.82 -36.55 4.75
N LEU A 200 -25.26 -36.36 3.55
CA LEU A 200 -25.97 -36.57 2.28
C LEU A 200 -25.69 -37.95 1.64
N THR A 201 -24.90 -38.80 2.28
CA THR A 201 -24.65 -40.16 1.84
C THR A 201 -25.80 -41.08 2.25
N PHE A 202 -26.72 -41.36 1.33
CA PHE A 202 -27.83 -42.27 1.54
C PHE A 202 -27.52 -43.61 0.88
N LYS A 203 -27.87 -44.73 1.56
CA LYS A 203 -27.84 -46.07 0.94
C LYS A 203 -29.00 -46.15 -0.06
N GLN A 204 -28.69 -46.43 -1.34
CA GLN A 204 -29.75 -46.80 -2.29
C GLN A 204 -30.43 -48.09 -1.78
N LYS A 205 -31.77 -48.07 -1.69
CA LYS A 205 -32.53 -49.28 -1.45
C LYS A 205 -32.42 -50.12 -2.71
N ALA A 206 -31.98 -51.38 -2.55
CA ALA A 206 -32.02 -52.39 -3.60
C ALA A 206 -33.47 -52.74 -4.01
#